data_5c7c2873f737736ac71a75dfe99d719d
#
_entry.id   5c7c2873f737736ac71a75dfe99d719d
#
_cell.length_a   1.000
_cell.length_b   1.000
_cell.length_c   1.000
_cell.angle_alpha   90.00
_cell.angle_beta   90.00
_cell.angle_gamma   90.00
#
_symmetry.space_group_name_H-M   'P 1'
#
loop_
_entity.id
_entity.type
_entity.pdbx_description
1 polymer ?
#
loop_
_entity_poly.entity_id
_entity_poly.type
_entity_poly.pdbx_seq_one_letter_code
_entity_poly.pdbx_strand_id
1 'polypeptide(L)'
;MIECCRFLKYRIRTMKRTKAAPRVKAKETSSVSPCISTLPRHRLVELLWSFAPAYQRWSESLLVEKGLSPQRLRILGSIHERGPRIMSDLKKELGVTATNVTALVDSLEKDGLVVRRRHPTDRRATVIELSDNVMTELSPRCTEYKEQVAELFSELSEQECKAFVKTLEKLWGRLQG
;
A
#
# COMPACT_ATOMS: atom_id res chain seq x y z
N MET A 1 -12.29 -14.41 -3.18
CA MET A 1 -13.04 -13.15 -2.99
C MET A 1 -12.60 -12.38 -1.75
N ILE A 2 -12.52 -13.01 -0.57
CA ILE A 2 -12.13 -12.37 0.72
C ILE A 2 -10.65 -11.92 0.75
N GLU A 3 -9.74 -12.61 0.08
CA GLU A 3 -8.30 -12.31 0.12
C GLU A 3 -7.87 -11.07 -0.67
N CYS A 4 -8.48 -10.80 -1.81
CA CYS A 4 -8.19 -9.59 -2.59
C CYS A 4 -8.63 -8.33 -1.82
N CYS A 5 -9.79 -8.38 -1.15
CA CYS A 5 -10.25 -7.33 -0.24
C CYS A 5 -9.34 -7.17 0.99
N ARG A 6 -8.78 -8.26 1.53
CA ARG A 6 -7.81 -8.18 2.65
C ARG A 6 -6.51 -7.50 2.24
N PHE A 7 -6.00 -7.80 1.04
CA PHE A 7 -4.80 -7.17 0.51
C PHE A 7 -4.99 -5.66 0.30
N LEU A 8 -6.11 -5.26 -0.32
CA LEU A 8 -6.49 -3.84 -0.45
C LEU A 8 -6.60 -3.15 0.92
N LYS A 9 -7.30 -3.76 1.88
CA LYS A 9 -7.47 -3.23 3.25
C LYS A 9 -6.13 -3.08 3.99
N TYR A 10 -5.24 -4.06 3.87
CA TYR A 10 -3.93 -4.03 4.51
C TYR A 10 -3.06 -2.90 3.95
N ARG A 11 -2.96 -2.78 2.64
CA ARG A 11 -2.15 -1.75 1.98
C ARG A 11 -2.66 -0.33 2.24
N ILE A 12 -3.98 -0.15 2.26
CA ILE A 12 -4.61 1.15 2.56
C ILE A 12 -4.40 1.54 4.03
N ARG A 13 -4.48 0.59 4.95
CA ARG A 13 -4.30 0.83 6.39
C ARG A 13 -2.87 1.21 6.74
N THR A 14 -1.87 0.62 6.10
CA THR A 14 -0.45 0.96 6.29
C THR A 14 -0.10 2.33 5.72
N MET A 15 -0.71 2.75 4.61
CA MET A 15 -0.49 4.08 4.02
C MET A 15 -1.08 5.24 4.85
N LYS A 16 -2.10 5.00 5.68
CA LYS A 16 -2.72 6.06 6.52
C LYS A 16 -1.94 6.40 7.79
N ARG A 17 -0.93 5.63 8.18
CA ARG A 17 -0.29 5.72 9.51
C ARG A 17 1.13 6.27 9.54
N THR A 18 1.60 6.93 8.51
CA THR A 18 2.81 7.76 8.63
C THR A 18 2.48 9.09 9.30
N LYS A 19 2.12 9.06 10.60
CA LYS A 19 2.34 10.21 11.47
C LYS A 19 3.85 10.39 11.59
N ALA A 20 4.31 11.62 11.32
CA ALA A 20 5.70 12.00 11.45
C ALA A 20 6.28 11.47 12.77
N ALA A 21 7.41 10.77 12.68
CA ALA A 21 8.17 10.36 13.84
C ALA A 21 8.51 11.60 14.68
N PRO A 22 8.46 11.51 16.02
CA PRO A 22 8.84 12.62 16.87
C PRO A 22 10.29 13.01 16.57
N ARG A 23 10.51 14.30 16.33
CA ARG A 23 11.81 14.89 16.07
C ARG A 23 12.67 14.73 17.33
N VAL A 24 13.52 13.71 17.35
CA VAL A 24 14.53 13.54 18.40
C VAL A 24 15.55 14.67 18.19
N LYS A 25 15.66 15.58 19.16
CA LYS A 25 16.69 16.60 19.18
C LYS A 25 18.05 15.89 19.27
N ALA A 26 18.87 16.02 18.24
CA ALA A 26 20.24 15.56 18.24
C ALA A 26 21.00 16.34 19.32
N LYS A 27 21.44 15.66 20.37
CA LYS A 27 22.50 16.12 21.25
C LYS A 27 23.81 15.79 20.54
N GLU A 28 24.54 16.80 20.15
CA GLU A 28 25.93 16.69 19.71
C GLU A 28 26.79 16.12 20.87
N THR A 29 27.35 14.96 20.66
CA THR A 29 28.49 14.48 21.42
C THR A 29 29.39 13.65 20.51
N SER A 30 30.54 14.18 20.26
CA SER A 30 31.86 13.64 19.90
C SER A 30 32.01 12.12 19.73
N SER A 31 32.78 11.77 18.66
CA SER A 31 33.44 10.49 18.39
C SER A 31 32.54 9.26 18.34
N VAL A 32 31.85 9.11 17.24
CA VAL A 32 31.20 7.83 16.88
C VAL A 32 32.24 6.94 16.23
N SER A 33 32.86 6.07 17.04
CA SER A 33 33.44 4.83 16.52
C SER A 33 32.32 4.08 15.73
N PRO A 34 32.63 3.45 14.60
CA PRO A 34 31.63 2.63 13.91
C PRO A 34 31.21 1.50 14.86
N CYS A 35 30.04 1.61 15.47
CA CYS A 35 29.45 0.54 16.26
C CYS A 35 29.11 -0.62 15.33
N ILE A 36 30.10 -1.43 14.97
CA ILE A 36 29.88 -2.77 14.46
C ILE A 36 29.44 -3.60 15.66
N SER A 37 28.17 -3.54 15.94
CA SER A 37 27.58 -4.37 16.97
C SER A 37 27.53 -5.80 16.45
N THR A 38 28.27 -6.69 17.07
CA THR A 38 28.30 -8.14 16.80
C THR A 38 27.01 -8.85 17.24
N LEU A 39 26.08 -8.14 17.87
CA LEU A 39 24.84 -8.71 18.35
C LEU A 39 23.85 -8.96 17.18
N PRO A 40 23.29 -10.17 17.06
CA PRO A 40 22.33 -10.52 15.98
C PRO A 40 21.17 -9.53 15.86
N ARG A 41 20.70 -8.96 16.98
CA ARG A 41 19.63 -7.95 17.00
C ARG A 41 19.98 -6.67 16.26
N HIS A 42 21.22 -6.19 16.35
CA HIS A 42 21.67 -4.97 15.66
C HIS A 42 21.82 -5.25 14.16
N ARG A 43 22.30 -6.44 13.80
CA ARG A 43 22.35 -6.86 12.38
C ARG A 43 20.95 -6.92 11.76
N LEU A 44 19.94 -7.37 12.51
CA LEU A 44 18.54 -7.34 12.06
C LEU A 44 18.04 -5.92 11.80
N VAL A 45 18.41 -4.95 12.66
CA VAL A 45 18.04 -3.53 12.44
C VAL A 45 18.65 -3.01 11.15
N GLU A 46 19.94 -3.23 10.91
CA GLU A 46 20.61 -2.81 9.69
C GLU A 46 19.99 -3.41 8.42
N LEU A 47 19.74 -4.72 8.47
CA LEU A 47 19.08 -5.43 7.38
C LEU A 47 17.68 -4.88 7.10
N LEU A 48 16.87 -4.64 8.13
CA LEU A 48 15.53 -4.09 7.96
C LEU A 48 15.56 -2.66 7.41
N TRP A 49 16.50 -1.82 7.81
CA TRP A 49 16.65 -0.46 7.29
C TRP A 49 16.97 -0.42 5.79
N SER A 50 17.75 -1.39 5.30
CA SER A 50 18.07 -1.51 3.87
C SER A 50 17.02 -2.30 3.10
N PHE A 51 16.55 -3.41 3.65
CA PHE A 51 15.62 -4.34 2.99
C PHE A 51 14.22 -3.72 2.83
N ALA A 52 13.65 -3.13 3.88
CA ALA A 52 12.27 -2.68 3.83
C ALA A 52 12.00 -1.61 2.74
N PRO A 53 12.83 -0.56 2.57
CA PRO A 53 12.66 0.38 1.47
C PRO A 53 12.91 -0.24 0.08
N ALA A 54 13.86 -1.18 -0.03
CA ALA A 54 14.14 -1.87 -1.28
C ALA A 54 12.96 -2.77 -1.68
N TYR A 55 12.45 -3.57 -0.76
CA TYR A 55 11.25 -4.38 -0.94
C TYR A 55 10.03 -3.54 -1.32
N GLN A 56 9.84 -2.41 -0.64
CA GLN A 56 8.72 -1.52 -0.94
C GLN A 56 8.80 -0.99 -2.38
N ARG A 57 9.94 -0.42 -2.79
CA ARG A 57 10.11 0.08 -4.17
C ARG A 57 9.92 -1.00 -5.22
N TRP A 58 10.53 -2.17 -5.00
CA TRP A 58 10.42 -3.30 -5.89
C TRP A 58 8.96 -3.80 -5.99
N SER A 59 8.28 -4.02 -4.88
CA SER A 59 6.88 -4.47 -4.87
C SER A 59 5.93 -3.42 -5.46
N GLU A 60 6.23 -2.13 -5.32
CA GLU A 60 5.47 -1.05 -5.96
C GLU A 60 5.68 -1.01 -7.47
N SER A 61 6.89 -1.30 -7.98
CA SER A 61 7.12 -1.38 -9.43
C SER A 61 6.31 -2.50 -10.08
N LEU A 62 6.24 -3.67 -9.45
CA LEU A 62 5.38 -4.77 -9.91
C LEU A 62 3.89 -4.39 -9.94
N LEU A 63 3.42 -3.64 -8.94
CA LEU A 63 2.04 -3.12 -8.93
C LEU A 63 1.78 -2.17 -10.10
N VAL A 64 2.73 -1.28 -10.40
CA VAL A 64 2.61 -0.33 -11.51
C VAL A 64 2.55 -1.06 -12.85
N GLU A 65 3.35 -2.11 -13.05
CA GLU A 65 3.31 -2.96 -14.24
C GLU A 65 1.94 -3.61 -14.46
N LYS A 66 1.22 -3.92 -13.38
CA LYS A 66 -0.17 -4.43 -13.43
C LYS A 66 -1.21 -3.31 -13.53
N GLY A 67 -0.80 -2.07 -13.74
CA GLY A 67 -1.69 -0.91 -13.77
C GLY A 67 -2.29 -0.54 -12.41
N LEU A 68 -1.71 -1.02 -11.31
CA LEU A 68 -2.21 -0.85 -9.94
C LEU A 68 -1.30 0.07 -9.11
N SER A 69 -1.09 1.32 -9.55
CA SER A 69 -0.28 2.26 -8.78
C SER A 69 -0.85 2.47 -7.36
N PRO A 70 0.00 2.82 -6.38
CA PRO A 70 -0.45 3.08 -5.01
C PRO A 70 -1.59 4.09 -4.91
N GLN A 71 -1.59 5.15 -5.73
CA GLN A 71 -2.65 6.15 -5.75
C GLN A 71 -3.97 5.57 -6.27
N ARG A 72 -3.93 4.76 -7.33
CA ARG A 72 -5.12 4.08 -7.86
C ARG A 72 -5.73 3.14 -6.82
N LEU A 73 -4.90 2.35 -6.13
CA LEU A 73 -5.35 1.47 -5.06
C LEU A 73 -5.97 2.26 -3.89
N ARG A 74 -5.45 3.45 -3.56
CA ARG A 74 -6.05 4.32 -2.54
C ARG A 74 -7.44 4.81 -2.93
N ILE A 75 -7.66 5.18 -4.19
CA ILE A 75 -9.00 5.56 -4.70
C ILE A 75 -9.95 4.39 -4.57
N LEU A 76 -9.59 3.22 -5.13
CA LEU A 76 -10.43 2.02 -5.09
C LEU A 76 -10.77 1.63 -3.66
N GLY A 77 -9.79 1.66 -2.77
CA GLY A 77 -10.00 1.35 -1.36
C GLY A 77 -10.87 2.36 -0.63
N SER A 78 -10.72 3.66 -0.92
CA SER A 78 -11.59 4.69 -0.34
C SER A 78 -13.05 4.47 -0.72
N ILE A 79 -13.31 4.15 -1.99
CA ILE A 79 -14.67 3.88 -2.48
C ILE A 79 -15.20 2.57 -1.87
N HIS A 80 -14.36 1.54 -1.79
CA HIS A 80 -14.76 0.26 -1.19
C HIS A 80 -15.15 0.37 0.29
N GLU A 81 -14.38 1.15 1.07
CA GLU A 81 -14.60 1.29 2.52
C GLU A 81 -15.75 2.25 2.88
N ARG A 82 -15.94 3.29 2.09
CA ARG A 82 -16.81 4.42 2.44
C ARG A 82 -17.98 4.61 1.48
N GLY A 83 -18.10 3.77 0.47
CA GLY A 83 -19.08 3.92 -0.60
C GLY A 83 -18.67 4.99 -1.64
N PRO A 84 -19.61 5.38 -2.51
CA PRO A 84 -19.39 6.36 -3.57
C PRO A 84 -18.75 7.67 -3.07
N ARG A 85 -17.82 8.22 -3.84
CA ARG A 85 -17.04 9.41 -3.49
C ARG A 85 -17.14 10.48 -4.55
N ILE A 86 -17.19 11.75 -4.15
CA ILE A 86 -17.05 12.87 -5.09
C ILE A 86 -15.58 13.22 -5.34
N MET A 87 -15.30 13.82 -6.49
CA MET A 87 -13.95 14.18 -6.92
C MET A 87 -13.20 15.06 -5.90
N SER A 88 -13.92 15.99 -5.24
CA SER A 88 -13.35 16.88 -4.22
C SER A 88 -12.86 16.13 -2.98
N ASP A 89 -13.57 15.06 -2.59
CA ASP A 89 -13.19 14.25 -1.44
C ASP A 89 -11.98 13.40 -1.73
N LEU A 90 -11.94 12.79 -2.92
CA LEU A 90 -10.76 12.04 -3.39
C LEU A 90 -9.52 12.93 -3.45
N LYS A 91 -9.66 14.16 -3.95
CA LYS A 91 -8.58 15.16 -3.95
C LYS A 91 -8.03 15.42 -2.55
N LYS A 92 -8.92 15.70 -1.58
CA LYS A 92 -8.54 15.94 -0.18
C LYS A 92 -7.86 14.73 0.46
N GLU A 93 -8.41 13.55 0.23
CA GLU A 93 -7.92 12.30 0.82
C GLU A 93 -6.55 11.91 0.27
N LEU A 94 -6.32 12.09 -1.01
CA LEU A 94 -5.05 11.79 -1.67
C LEU A 94 -3.98 12.86 -1.44
N GLY A 95 -4.38 14.08 -1.11
CA GLY A 95 -3.46 15.22 -0.97
C GLY A 95 -2.82 15.65 -2.30
N VAL A 96 -3.54 15.48 -3.43
CA VAL A 96 -3.04 15.77 -4.78
C VAL A 96 -3.85 16.88 -5.46
N THR A 97 -3.36 17.37 -6.59
CA THR A 97 -4.05 18.40 -7.37
C THR A 97 -5.33 17.87 -8.03
N ALA A 98 -6.26 18.75 -8.41
CA ALA A 98 -7.48 18.37 -9.12
C ALA A 98 -7.17 17.66 -10.46
N THR A 99 -6.19 18.17 -11.20
CA THR A 99 -5.73 17.57 -12.47
C THR A 99 -5.25 16.14 -12.27
N ASN A 100 -4.49 15.90 -11.22
CA ASN A 100 -3.95 14.56 -10.93
C ASN A 100 -5.05 13.57 -10.54
N VAL A 101 -6.01 13.99 -9.69
CA VAL A 101 -7.19 13.13 -9.37
C VAL A 101 -7.98 12.79 -10.62
N THR A 102 -8.20 13.77 -11.50
CA THR A 102 -8.93 13.55 -12.76
C THR A 102 -8.23 12.50 -13.61
N ALA A 103 -6.92 12.64 -13.83
CA ALA A 103 -6.15 11.67 -14.61
C ALA A 103 -6.16 10.27 -14.00
N LEU A 104 -6.10 10.16 -12.66
CA LEU A 104 -6.19 8.87 -11.97
C LEU A 104 -7.58 8.22 -12.14
N VAL A 105 -8.65 9.01 -12.02
CA VAL A 105 -10.02 8.52 -12.20
C VAL A 105 -10.29 8.16 -13.66
N ASP A 106 -9.81 8.97 -14.64
CA ASP A 106 -9.91 8.68 -16.08
C ASP A 106 -9.25 7.31 -16.40
N SER A 107 -8.07 7.09 -15.84
CA SER A 107 -7.35 5.83 -16.00
C SER A 107 -8.10 4.65 -15.37
N LEU A 108 -8.68 4.82 -14.19
CA LEU A 108 -9.48 3.78 -13.53
C LEU A 108 -10.78 3.47 -14.29
N GLU A 109 -11.43 4.49 -14.85
CA GLU A 109 -12.63 4.33 -15.65
C GLU A 109 -12.33 3.63 -16.99
N LYS A 110 -11.23 4.01 -17.65
CA LYS A 110 -10.75 3.33 -18.86
C LYS A 110 -10.48 1.84 -18.63
N ASP A 111 -9.97 1.48 -17.45
CA ASP A 111 -9.72 0.10 -17.06
C ASP A 111 -10.98 -0.62 -16.52
N GLY A 112 -12.16 0.01 -16.58
CA GLY A 112 -13.42 -0.58 -16.13
C GLY A 112 -13.51 -0.81 -14.62
N LEU A 113 -12.67 -0.14 -13.81
CA LEU A 113 -12.62 -0.34 -12.36
C LEU A 113 -13.56 0.60 -11.59
N VAL A 114 -13.87 1.75 -12.16
CA VAL A 114 -14.81 2.73 -11.62
C VAL A 114 -15.76 3.24 -12.69
N VAL A 115 -16.89 3.80 -12.27
CA VAL A 115 -17.85 4.50 -13.12
C VAL A 115 -18.12 5.89 -12.57
N ARG A 116 -18.39 6.85 -13.46
CA ARG A 116 -18.83 8.19 -13.10
C ARG A 116 -20.35 8.28 -13.15
N ARG A 117 -20.93 8.84 -12.09
CA ARG A 117 -22.37 9.11 -12.02
C ARG A 117 -22.63 10.56 -11.68
N ARG A 118 -23.79 11.08 -12.09
CA ARG A 118 -24.24 12.40 -11.66
C ARG A 118 -24.61 12.36 -10.18
N HIS A 119 -24.20 13.38 -9.43
CA HIS A 119 -24.64 13.48 -8.04
C HIS A 119 -26.17 13.73 -7.98
N PRO A 120 -26.91 13.04 -7.11
CA PRO A 120 -28.37 13.10 -7.11
C PRO A 120 -28.95 14.49 -6.85
N THR A 121 -28.26 15.33 -6.06
CA THR A 121 -28.74 16.66 -5.65
C THR A 121 -27.86 17.80 -6.15
N ASP A 122 -26.58 17.59 -6.41
CA ASP A 122 -25.64 18.61 -6.89
C ASP A 122 -25.20 18.32 -8.34
N ARG A 123 -25.81 19.06 -9.28
CA ARG A 123 -25.51 18.91 -10.73
C ARG A 123 -24.04 19.24 -11.09
N ARG A 124 -23.29 19.90 -10.22
CA ARG A 124 -21.88 20.27 -10.44
C ARG A 124 -20.93 19.17 -9.95
N ALA A 125 -21.41 18.26 -9.12
CA ALA A 125 -20.61 17.20 -8.55
C ALA A 125 -20.70 15.90 -9.39
N THR A 126 -19.57 15.24 -9.54
CA THR A 126 -19.47 13.89 -10.12
C THR A 126 -19.15 12.90 -9.01
N VAL A 127 -19.96 11.86 -8.92
CA VAL A 127 -19.76 10.74 -8.00
C VAL A 127 -18.98 9.65 -8.72
N ILE A 128 -18.01 9.10 -8.04
CA ILE A 128 -17.19 7.97 -8.50
C ILE A 128 -17.57 6.75 -7.67
N GLU A 129 -17.93 5.69 -8.35
CA GLU A 129 -18.36 4.41 -7.78
C GLU A 129 -17.47 3.28 -8.32
N LEU A 130 -17.35 2.18 -7.58
CA LEU A 130 -16.76 0.98 -8.13
C LEU A 130 -17.68 0.42 -9.24
N SER A 131 -17.10 -0.08 -10.32
CA SER A 131 -17.88 -0.79 -11.32
C SER A 131 -18.36 -2.14 -10.79
N ASP A 132 -19.43 -2.68 -11.35
CA ASP A 132 -19.96 -4.00 -10.99
C ASP A 132 -18.93 -5.11 -11.27
N ASN A 133 -18.06 -4.90 -12.26
CA ASN A 133 -17.03 -5.84 -12.68
C ASN A 133 -15.68 -5.64 -11.98
N VAL A 134 -15.57 -4.70 -11.03
CA VAL A 134 -14.28 -4.35 -10.39
C VAL A 134 -13.56 -5.58 -9.83
N MET A 135 -14.26 -6.54 -9.26
CA MET A 135 -13.65 -7.74 -8.69
C MET A 135 -13.16 -8.71 -9.76
N THR A 136 -13.88 -8.82 -10.86
CA THR A 136 -13.48 -9.65 -12.02
C THR A 136 -12.21 -9.10 -12.64
N GLU A 137 -12.08 -7.78 -12.76
CA GLU A 137 -10.94 -7.10 -13.35
C GLU A 137 -9.70 -7.06 -12.41
N LEU A 138 -9.92 -6.88 -11.11
CA LEU A 138 -8.83 -6.76 -10.14
C LEU A 138 -8.28 -8.11 -9.66
N SER A 139 -9.13 -9.13 -9.54
CA SER A 139 -8.75 -10.41 -8.93
C SER A 139 -7.58 -11.08 -9.66
N PRO A 140 -7.56 -11.22 -11.00
CA PRO A 140 -6.43 -11.79 -11.72
C PRO A 140 -5.13 -10.99 -11.50
N ARG A 141 -5.20 -9.65 -11.59
CA ARG A 141 -4.05 -8.77 -11.40
C ARG A 141 -3.47 -8.86 -9.99
N CYS A 142 -4.32 -8.96 -8.98
CA CYS A 142 -3.90 -9.13 -7.59
C CYS A 142 -3.28 -10.51 -7.35
N THR A 143 -3.80 -11.56 -7.97
CA THR A 143 -3.26 -12.92 -7.86
C THR A 143 -1.88 -12.98 -8.48
N GLU A 144 -1.76 -12.53 -9.72
CA GLU A 144 -0.48 -12.48 -10.45
C GLU A 144 0.58 -11.65 -9.71
N TYR A 145 0.19 -10.49 -9.16
CA TYR A 145 1.07 -9.70 -8.32
C TYR A 145 1.55 -10.46 -7.08
N LYS A 146 0.65 -11.17 -6.38
CA LYS A 146 1.01 -11.98 -5.20
C LYS A 146 1.99 -13.09 -5.55
N GLU A 147 1.78 -13.77 -6.66
CA GLU A 147 2.66 -14.82 -7.14
C GLU A 147 4.06 -14.28 -7.46
N GLN A 148 4.14 -13.16 -8.18
CA GLN A 148 5.42 -12.50 -8.45
C GLN A 148 6.14 -12.04 -7.19
N VAL A 149 5.41 -11.51 -6.20
CA VAL A 149 6.02 -11.14 -4.91
C VAL A 149 6.43 -12.38 -4.11
N ALA A 150 5.67 -13.47 -4.18
CA ALA A 150 6.01 -14.71 -3.50
C ALA A 150 7.28 -15.35 -4.06
N GLU A 151 7.59 -15.13 -5.34
CA GLU A 151 8.82 -15.63 -5.97
C GLU A 151 10.09 -15.14 -5.28
N LEU A 152 10.06 -13.96 -4.64
CA LEU A 152 11.17 -13.48 -3.81
C LEU A 152 11.57 -14.46 -2.70
N PHE A 153 10.64 -15.30 -2.28
CA PHE A 153 10.81 -16.26 -1.17
C PHE A 153 10.98 -17.69 -1.67
N SER A 154 11.15 -17.90 -2.99
CA SER A 154 11.25 -19.24 -3.60
C SER A 154 12.47 -20.05 -3.14
N GLU A 155 13.56 -19.36 -2.74
CA GLU A 155 14.76 -20.01 -2.22
C GLU A 155 14.63 -20.48 -0.76
N LEU A 156 13.56 -20.05 -0.06
CA LEU A 156 13.32 -20.47 1.32
C LEU A 156 12.60 -21.81 1.35
N SER A 157 13.09 -22.73 2.17
CA SER A 157 12.38 -23.97 2.46
C SER A 157 11.03 -23.65 3.15
N GLU A 158 10.10 -24.59 3.09
CA GLU A 158 8.78 -24.45 3.74
C GLU A 158 8.90 -24.21 5.26
N GLN A 159 9.91 -24.80 5.91
CA GLN A 159 10.15 -24.60 7.33
C GLN A 159 10.65 -23.18 7.64
N GLU A 160 11.56 -22.64 6.82
CA GLU A 160 12.04 -21.25 6.94
C GLU A 160 10.93 -20.26 6.69
N CYS A 161 10.10 -20.47 5.67
CA CYS A 161 8.92 -19.64 5.42
C CYS A 161 7.97 -19.61 6.63
N LYS A 162 7.64 -20.78 7.20
CA LYS A 162 6.77 -20.87 8.39
C LYS A 162 7.37 -20.16 9.60
N ALA A 163 8.68 -20.33 9.83
CA ALA A 163 9.39 -19.68 10.93
C ALA A 163 9.42 -18.15 10.75
N PHE A 164 9.65 -17.69 9.51
CA PHE A 164 9.69 -16.27 9.16
C PHE A 164 8.32 -15.62 9.33
N VAL A 165 7.24 -16.24 8.84
CA VAL A 165 5.85 -15.78 9.04
C VAL A 165 5.55 -15.60 10.53
N LYS A 166 5.80 -16.64 11.35
CA LYS A 166 5.58 -16.59 12.80
C LYS A 166 6.35 -15.45 13.47
N THR A 167 7.59 -15.22 13.03
CA THR A 167 8.45 -14.15 13.56
C THR A 167 7.92 -12.78 13.18
N LEU A 168 7.52 -12.57 11.92
CA LEU A 168 6.94 -11.33 11.46
C LEU A 168 5.61 -11.02 12.16
N GLU A 169 4.74 -12.00 12.34
CA GLU A 169 3.47 -11.83 13.05
C GLU A 169 3.69 -11.40 14.51
N LYS A 170 4.66 -12.02 15.19
CA LYS A 170 5.05 -11.63 16.56
C LYS A 170 5.56 -10.19 16.64
N LEU A 171 6.43 -9.77 15.69
CA LEU A 171 6.95 -8.41 15.63
C LEU A 171 5.85 -7.41 15.27
N TRP A 172 4.98 -7.78 14.33
CA TRP A 172 3.84 -6.97 13.92
C TRP A 172 2.89 -6.69 15.07
N GLY A 173 2.56 -7.71 15.88
CA GLY A 173 1.72 -7.54 17.08
C GLY A 173 2.28 -6.49 18.05
N ARG A 174 3.62 -6.42 18.21
CA ARG A 174 4.28 -5.41 19.06
C ARG A 174 4.25 -3.99 18.49
N LEU A 175 4.15 -3.84 17.19
CA LEU A 175 4.07 -2.52 16.54
C LEU A 175 2.64 -1.96 16.54
N GLN A 176 1.63 -2.81 16.79
CA GLN A 176 0.22 -2.40 16.79
C GLN A 176 -0.28 -2.02 18.21
N GLY A 177 0.36 -2.48 19.28
CA GLY A 177 0.09 -2.15 20.68
C GLY A 177 0.84 -0.92 21.13
#